data_d280faa2fea38a96e05fcdf552b70cb4
#
_entry.id   d280faa2fea38a96e05fcdf552b70cb4
#
_cell.length_a   1.000
_cell.length_b   1.000
_cell.length_c   1.000
_cell.angle_alpha   90.00
_cell.angle_beta   90.00
_cell.angle_gamma   90.00
#
_symmetry.space_group_name_H-M   'P 1'
#
loop_
_entity.id
_entity.type
_entity.pdbx_description
1 polymer ?
#
loop_
_entity_poly.entity_id
_entity_poly.type
_entity_poly.pdbx_seq_one_letter_code
_entity_poly.pdbx_strand_id
1 'polypeptide(L)'
;TDVLYDLGSGDGRIVIRAARTHGARGVGIEIDPDLVKKARKNAEEAGVADLVEFRQGDLFEADISEATVVTLYLLPSVNQKLRPILFEQLSPGTPVVSHDFDMGRWAPDRTVDLEGDTVYRWTIPEEIPEDLDE
;
A
#
# COMPACT_ATOMS: atom_id res chain seq x y z
N THR A 1 -9.62 -12.99 -5.86
CA THR A 1 -10.22 -11.68 -5.56
C THR A 1 -9.35 -10.86 -4.61
N ASP A 2 -8.33 -10.23 -5.20
CA ASP A 2 -7.45 -9.37 -4.42
C ASP A 2 -8.07 -8.02 -4.11
N VAL A 3 -7.72 -7.50 -2.94
CA VAL A 3 -8.04 -6.14 -2.53
C VAL A 3 -6.72 -5.43 -2.22
N LEU A 4 -6.36 -4.49 -3.08
CA LEU A 4 -5.12 -3.72 -2.97
C LEU A 4 -5.37 -2.46 -2.14
N TYR A 5 -4.57 -2.27 -1.09
CA TYR A 5 -4.54 -1.00 -0.36
C TYR A 5 -3.23 -0.28 -0.66
N ASP A 6 -3.36 0.94 -1.20
CA ASP A 6 -2.21 1.81 -1.46
C ASP A 6 -2.18 2.93 -0.42
N LEU A 7 -1.19 2.90 0.44
CA LEU A 7 -1.04 3.86 1.54
C LEU A 7 -0.21 5.04 1.07
N GLY A 8 -0.83 6.23 1.07
CA GLY A 8 -0.26 7.40 0.44
C GLY A 8 -0.51 7.38 -1.07
N SER A 9 -1.77 7.17 -1.46
CA SER A 9 -2.13 6.84 -2.85
C SER A 9 -1.97 7.97 -3.87
N GLY A 10 -1.80 9.21 -3.41
CA GLY A 10 -1.63 10.34 -4.31
C GLY A 10 -2.78 10.49 -5.30
N ASP A 11 -2.47 10.55 -6.58
CA ASP A 11 -3.46 10.69 -7.65
C ASP A 11 -4.11 9.35 -8.07
N GLY A 12 -3.83 8.28 -7.35
CA GLY A 12 -4.48 6.99 -7.52
C GLY A 12 -3.92 6.09 -8.62
N ARG A 13 -2.78 6.44 -9.22
CA ARG A 13 -2.26 5.72 -10.39
C ARG A 13 -2.04 4.23 -10.18
N ILE A 14 -1.56 3.83 -9.01
CA ILE A 14 -1.27 2.41 -8.73
C ILE A 14 -2.55 1.60 -8.62
N VAL A 15 -3.51 2.08 -7.83
CA VAL A 15 -4.80 1.42 -7.63
C VAL A 15 -5.58 1.33 -8.95
N ILE A 16 -5.59 2.42 -9.70
CA ILE A 16 -6.28 2.49 -11.00
C ILE A 16 -5.65 1.52 -11.99
N ARG A 17 -4.33 1.47 -12.05
CA ARG A 17 -3.62 0.56 -12.97
C ARG A 17 -3.91 -0.91 -12.63
N ALA A 18 -3.92 -1.25 -11.35
CA ALA A 18 -4.25 -2.62 -10.92
C ALA A 18 -5.69 -2.99 -11.31
N ALA A 19 -6.63 -2.08 -11.15
CA ALA A 19 -8.02 -2.30 -11.54
C ALA A 19 -8.17 -2.48 -13.05
N ARG A 20 -7.50 -1.63 -13.84
CA ARG A 20 -7.56 -1.71 -15.31
C ARG A 20 -6.91 -2.98 -15.85
N THR A 21 -5.76 -3.35 -15.29
CA THR A 21 -4.94 -4.46 -15.82
C THR A 21 -5.44 -5.81 -15.35
N HIS A 22 -5.88 -5.90 -14.09
CA HIS A 22 -6.20 -7.18 -13.44
C HIS A 22 -7.63 -7.28 -12.93
N GLY A 23 -8.44 -6.23 -13.07
CA GLY A 23 -9.79 -6.21 -12.50
C GLY A 23 -9.81 -6.25 -10.98
N ALA A 24 -8.71 -5.88 -10.32
CA ALA A 24 -8.60 -5.92 -8.87
C ALA A 24 -9.37 -4.79 -8.22
N ARG A 25 -9.99 -5.07 -7.06
CA ARG A 25 -10.55 -4.04 -6.21
C ARG A 25 -9.42 -3.31 -5.50
N GLY A 26 -9.59 -2.03 -5.26
CA GLY A 26 -8.54 -1.25 -4.63
C GLY A 26 -9.06 -0.11 -3.76
N VAL A 27 -8.28 0.22 -2.73
CA VAL A 27 -8.54 1.34 -1.84
C VAL A 27 -7.27 2.16 -1.73
N GLY A 28 -7.36 3.44 -2.02
CA GLY A 28 -6.26 4.39 -1.78
C GLY A 28 -6.55 5.22 -0.55
N ILE A 29 -5.56 5.36 0.31
CA ILE A 29 -5.63 6.21 1.50
C ILE A 29 -4.70 7.39 1.28
N GLU A 30 -5.23 8.61 1.35
CA GLU A 30 -4.47 9.84 1.09
C GLU A 30 -4.94 10.96 1.99
N ILE A 31 -4.02 11.69 2.59
CA ILE A 31 -4.35 12.79 3.50
C ILE A 31 -4.71 14.09 2.78
N ASP A 32 -4.16 14.29 1.59
CA ASP A 32 -4.40 15.52 0.81
C ASP A 32 -5.74 15.46 0.08
N PRO A 33 -6.73 16.31 0.45
CA PRO A 33 -8.04 16.27 -0.17
C PRO A 33 -8.03 16.57 -1.67
N ASP A 34 -7.10 17.39 -2.13
CA ASP A 34 -6.99 17.72 -3.56
C ASP A 34 -6.52 16.52 -4.37
N LEU A 35 -5.60 15.74 -3.82
CA LEU A 35 -5.14 14.50 -4.44
C LEU A 35 -6.25 13.44 -4.45
N VAL A 36 -7.05 13.36 -3.39
CA VAL A 36 -8.20 12.45 -3.36
C VAL A 36 -9.20 12.78 -4.45
N LYS A 37 -9.51 14.06 -4.65
CA LYS A 37 -10.38 14.51 -5.73
C LYS A 37 -9.82 14.13 -7.10
N LYS A 38 -8.54 14.37 -7.30
CA LYS A 38 -7.85 14.04 -8.55
C LYS A 38 -7.87 12.53 -8.81
N ALA A 39 -7.64 11.72 -7.78
CA ALA A 39 -7.68 10.27 -7.89
C ALA A 39 -9.07 9.78 -8.29
N ARG A 40 -10.13 10.33 -7.69
CA ARG A 40 -11.51 9.98 -8.03
C ARG A 40 -11.84 10.31 -9.48
N LYS A 41 -11.40 11.48 -9.95
CA LYS A 41 -11.57 11.89 -11.34
C LYS A 41 -10.82 10.96 -12.29
N ASN A 42 -9.58 10.64 -11.96
CA ASN A 42 -8.77 9.73 -12.76
C ASN A 42 -9.40 8.35 -12.86
N ALA A 43 -10.01 7.85 -11.79
CA ALA A 43 -10.70 6.56 -11.78
C ALA A 43 -11.95 6.58 -12.70
N GLU A 44 -12.71 7.66 -12.69
CA GLU A 44 -13.85 7.83 -13.58
C GLU A 44 -13.41 7.84 -15.05
N GLU A 45 -12.38 8.60 -15.37
CA GLU A 45 -11.84 8.70 -16.73
C GLU A 45 -11.28 7.37 -17.22
N ALA A 46 -10.73 6.56 -16.32
CA ALA A 46 -10.20 5.24 -16.64
C ALA A 46 -11.27 4.15 -16.70
N GLY A 47 -12.51 4.46 -16.31
CA GLY A 47 -13.61 3.51 -16.34
C GLY A 47 -13.59 2.45 -15.23
N VAL A 48 -12.90 2.72 -14.12
CA VAL A 48 -12.75 1.78 -12.99
C VAL A 48 -13.32 2.30 -11.69
N ALA A 49 -14.14 3.34 -11.71
CA ALA A 49 -14.68 3.96 -10.51
C ALA A 49 -15.49 2.98 -9.64
N ASP A 50 -16.03 1.93 -10.22
CA ASP A 50 -16.78 0.89 -9.50
C ASP A 50 -15.89 -0.15 -8.81
N LEU A 51 -14.61 -0.19 -9.15
CA LEU A 51 -13.64 -1.13 -8.56
C LEU A 51 -12.77 -0.49 -7.49
N VAL A 52 -12.63 0.83 -7.48
CA VAL A 52 -11.71 1.53 -6.60
C VAL A 52 -12.42 2.54 -5.72
N GLU A 53 -11.83 2.77 -4.54
CA GLU A 53 -12.31 3.77 -3.59
C GLU A 53 -11.12 4.57 -3.10
N PHE A 54 -11.29 5.88 -2.95
CA PHE A 54 -10.25 6.75 -2.37
C PHE A 54 -10.81 7.39 -1.11
N ARG A 55 -10.07 7.22 -0.01
CA ARG A 55 -10.44 7.73 1.31
C ARG A 55 -9.47 8.81 1.72
N GLN A 56 -9.99 9.95 2.11
CA GLN A 56 -9.17 10.99 2.71
C GLN A 56 -8.96 10.66 4.19
N GLY A 57 -7.72 10.66 4.64
CA GLY A 57 -7.42 10.43 6.04
C GLY A 57 -5.96 10.14 6.31
N ASP A 58 -5.67 10.01 7.61
CA ASP A 58 -4.35 9.65 8.10
C ASP A 58 -4.16 8.14 7.97
N LEU A 59 -3.15 7.74 7.21
CA LEU A 59 -2.89 6.32 6.97
C LEU A 59 -2.55 5.53 8.26
N PHE A 60 -2.06 6.21 9.31
CA PHE A 60 -1.80 5.58 10.60
C PHE A 60 -3.08 5.22 11.37
N GLU A 61 -4.19 5.84 11.03
CA GLU A 61 -5.49 5.62 11.68
C GLU A 61 -6.45 4.80 10.80
N ALA A 62 -6.05 4.46 9.59
CA ALA A 62 -6.91 3.75 8.65
C ALA A 62 -7.07 2.28 9.02
N ASP A 63 -8.25 1.72 8.75
CA ASP A 63 -8.49 0.28 8.84
C ASP A 63 -8.08 -0.36 7.52
N ILE A 64 -7.03 -1.16 7.53
CA ILE A 64 -6.49 -1.86 6.36
C ILE A 64 -6.65 -3.37 6.47
N SER A 65 -7.45 -3.84 7.42
CA SER A 65 -7.57 -5.28 7.74
C SER A 65 -8.10 -6.16 6.61
N GLU A 66 -8.85 -5.59 5.66
CA GLU A 66 -9.36 -6.37 4.51
C GLU A 66 -8.35 -6.50 3.36
N ALA A 67 -7.20 -5.82 3.44
CA ALA A 67 -6.22 -5.84 2.36
C ALA A 67 -5.63 -7.24 2.15
N THR A 68 -5.53 -7.66 0.90
CA THR A 68 -4.81 -8.88 0.52
C THR A 68 -3.43 -8.55 -0.05
N VAL A 69 -3.19 -7.28 -0.36
CA VAL A 69 -1.88 -6.76 -0.75
C VAL A 69 -1.83 -5.28 -0.39
N VAL A 70 -0.67 -4.83 0.08
CA VAL A 70 -0.45 -3.43 0.45
C VAL A 70 0.72 -2.88 -0.35
N THR A 71 0.54 -1.69 -0.92
CA THR A 71 1.62 -0.97 -1.61
C THR A 71 1.94 0.32 -0.87
N LEU A 72 3.23 0.68 -0.90
CA LEU A 72 3.76 1.86 -0.21
C LEU A 72 4.69 2.62 -1.16
N TYR A 73 4.58 3.94 -1.14
CA TYR A 73 5.60 4.82 -1.71
C TYR A 73 5.82 5.97 -0.74
N LEU A 74 6.48 5.65 0.38
CA LEU A 74 6.62 6.53 1.53
C LEU A 74 8.07 6.52 2.00
N LEU A 75 8.50 7.59 2.67
CA LEU A 75 9.85 7.67 3.22
C LEU A 75 10.11 6.53 4.21
N PRO A 76 11.38 6.08 4.37
CA PRO A 76 11.70 4.98 5.28
C PRO A 76 11.23 5.21 6.70
N SER A 77 11.30 6.44 7.20
CA SER A 77 10.84 6.78 8.56
C SER A 77 9.34 6.55 8.73
N VAL A 78 8.56 6.82 7.68
CA VAL A 78 7.11 6.57 7.68
C VAL A 78 6.82 5.07 7.59
N ASN A 79 7.55 4.36 6.72
CA ASN A 79 7.43 2.90 6.59
C ASN A 79 7.70 2.21 7.92
N GLN A 80 8.71 2.64 8.66
CA GLN A 80 9.06 2.07 9.96
C GLN A 80 7.96 2.29 11.00
N LYS A 81 7.33 3.46 10.99
CA LYS A 81 6.19 3.74 11.88
C LYS A 81 4.96 2.93 11.53
N LEU A 82 4.81 2.54 10.28
CA LEU A 82 3.70 1.71 9.82
C LEU A 82 3.86 0.23 10.21
N ARG A 83 5.07 -0.26 10.43
CA ARG A 83 5.31 -1.68 10.74
C ARG A 83 4.37 -2.26 11.79
N PRO A 84 4.23 -1.65 12.98
CA PRO A 84 3.32 -2.20 13.99
C PRO A 84 1.88 -2.30 13.50
N ILE A 85 1.43 -1.32 12.72
CA ILE A 85 0.07 -1.29 12.18
C ILE A 85 -0.11 -2.41 11.14
N LEU A 86 0.87 -2.60 10.27
CA LEU A 86 0.86 -3.67 9.27
C LEU A 86 0.80 -5.04 9.97
N PHE A 87 1.65 -5.26 10.97
CA PHE A 87 1.68 -6.52 11.71
C PHE A 87 0.39 -6.78 12.48
N GLU A 88 -0.23 -5.73 13.04
CA GLU A 88 -1.47 -5.84 13.81
C GLU A 88 -2.67 -6.14 12.93
N GLN A 89 -2.81 -5.45 11.81
CA GLN A 89 -4.03 -5.49 11.00
C GLN A 89 -4.02 -6.53 9.89
N LEU A 90 -2.86 -6.83 9.31
CA LEU A 90 -2.79 -7.70 8.15
C LEU A 90 -2.63 -9.17 8.54
N SER A 91 -3.30 -10.04 7.79
CA SER A 91 -3.17 -11.49 7.99
C SER A 91 -1.78 -11.98 7.60
N PRO A 92 -1.24 -13.01 8.29
CA PRO A 92 0.01 -13.64 7.86
C PRO A 92 -0.07 -14.09 6.40
N GLY A 93 1.01 -13.90 5.67
CA GLY A 93 1.06 -14.20 4.24
C GLY A 93 0.72 -13.02 3.33
N THR A 94 0.20 -11.92 3.88
CA THR A 94 -0.11 -10.74 3.07
C THR A 94 1.16 -10.09 2.55
N PRO A 95 1.31 -9.90 1.23
CA PRO A 95 2.46 -9.20 0.68
C PRO A 95 2.36 -7.69 0.90
N VAL A 96 3.49 -7.08 1.21
CA VAL A 96 3.67 -5.63 1.32
C VAL A 96 4.77 -5.23 0.35
N VAL A 97 4.48 -4.29 -0.53
CA VAL A 97 5.41 -3.86 -1.59
C VAL A 97 5.69 -2.38 -1.43
N SER A 98 6.96 -2.00 -1.38
CA SER A 98 7.38 -0.59 -1.30
C SER A 98 8.26 -0.22 -2.48
N HIS A 99 7.99 0.94 -3.07
CA HIS A 99 8.77 1.52 -4.15
C HIS A 99 9.86 2.42 -3.56
N ASP A 100 11.12 2.12 -3.87
CA ASP A 100 12.36 2.86 -3.50
C ASP A 100 12.72 2.92 -2.02
N PHE A 101 11.81 2.72 -1.09
CA PHE A 101 12.06 2.92 0.34
C PHE A 101 11.84 1.64 1.14
N ASP A 102 12.82 1.30 1.98
CA ASP A 102 12.78 0.10 2.82
C ASP A 102 12.02 0.33 4.15
N MET A 103 12.05 -0.66 5.02
CA MET A 103 11.42 -0.63 6.35
C MET A 103 12.43 -0.73 7.50
N GLY A 104 13.64 -0.26 7.26
CA GLY A 104 14.68 -0.31 8.28
C GLY A 104 15.15 -1.74 8.57
N ARG A 105 15.05 -2.17 9.82
CA ARG A 105 15.55 -3.49 10.25
C ARG A 105 14.76 -4.69 9.73
N TRP A 106 13.54 -4.48 9.27
CA TRP A 106 12.76 -5.57 8.67
C TRP A 106 13.24 -5.80 7.24
N ALA A 107 14.07 -6.81 7.06
CA ALA A 107 14.65 -7.11 5.76
C ALA A 107 13.58 -7.64 4.79
N PRO A 108 13.61 -7.18 3.53
CA PRO A 108 12.66 -7.66 2.53
C PRO A 108 12.94 -9.11 2.12
N ASP A 109 11.88 -9.82 1.75
CA ASP A 109 11.99 -11.17 1.19
C ASP A 109 12.59 -11.14 -0.21
N ARG A 110 12.33 -10.05 -0.93
CA ARG A 110 12.79 -9.89 -2.30
C ARG A 110 13.05 -8.42 -2.60
N THR A 111 14.10 -8.17 -3.36
CA THR A 111 14.44 -6.84 -3.87
C THR A 111 14.61 -6.94 -5.39
N VAL A 112 13.95 -6.05 -6.13
CA VAL A 112 14.00 -6.01 -7.59
C VAL A 112 14.42 -4.62 -8.04
N ASP A 113 15.48 -4.54 -8.87
CA ASP A 113 15.92 -3.30 -9.48
C ASP A 113 15.30 -3.16 -10.87
N LEU A 114 14.59 -2.05 -11.11
CA LEU A 114 13.90 -1.77 -12.36
C LEU A 114 14.35 -0.40 -12.89
N GLU A 115 15.34 -0.39 -13.79
CA GLU A 115 15.80 0.82 -14.50
C GLU A 115 15.96 2.07 -13.61
N GLY A 116 16.68 1.92 -12.48
CA GLY A 116 16.92 3.00 -11.54
C GLY A 116 15.95 3.07 -10.37
N ASP A 117 14.88 2.29 -10.41
CA ASP A 117 13.94 2.15 -9.30
C ASP A 117 14.16 0.83 -8.58
N THR A 118 13.98 0.81 -7.27
CA THR A 118 14.06 -0.41 -6.48
C THR A 118 12.70 -0.74 -5.88
N VAL A 119 12.27 -1.98 -6.00
CA VAL A 119 11.02 -2.46 -5.41
C VAL A 119 11.34 -3.51 -4.37
N TYR A 120 10.86 -3.29 -3.15
CA TYR A 120 11.04 -4.21 -2.03
C TYR A 120 9.72 -4.94 -1.76
N ARG A 121 9.82 -6.21 -1.42
CA ARG A 121 8.65 -7.00 -1.04
C ARG A 121 8.89 -7.68 0.28
N TRP A 122 7.91 -7.58 1.17
CA TRP A 122 7.83 -8.31 2.44
C TRP A 122 6.59 -9.18 2.44
N THR A 123 6.59 -10.19 3.29
CA THR A 123 5.40 -11.00 3.57
C THR A 123 5.13 -10.93 5.07
N ILE A 124 3.90 -10.65 5.45
CA ILE A 124 3.55 -10.58 6.87
C ILE A 124 3.81 -11.94 7.50
N PRO A 125 4.65 -12.02 8.55
CA PRO A 125 4.99 -13.29 9.17
C PRO A 125 3.88 -13.79 10.11
N GLU A 126 3.88 -15.10 10.40
CA GLU A 126 2.98 -15.67 11.38
C GLU A 126 3.32 -15.20 12.79
N GLU A 127 4.62 -15.05 13.07
CA GLU A 127 5.10 -14.54 14.35
C GLU A 127 5.99 -13.31 14.08
N ILE A 128 5.73 -12.23 14.80
CA ILE A 128 6.52 -11.00 14.67
C ILE A 128 7.87 -11.21 15.35
N PRO A 129 9.00 -10.98 14.63
CA PRO A 129 10.32 -11.06 15.26
C PRO A 129 10.43 -10.12 16.45
N GLU A 130 11.06 -10.57 17.54
CA GLU A 130 11.19 -9.79 18.78
C GLU A 130 11.83 -8.42 18.56
N ASP A 131 12.82 -8.34 17.70
CA ASP A 131 13.52 -7.10 17.39
C ASP A 131 12.68 -6.09 16.59
N LEU A 132 11.54 -6.52 16.08
CA LEU A 132 10.59 -5.67 15.31
C LEU A 132 9.30 -5.39 16.07
N ASP A 133 9.11 -6.01 17.24
CA ASP A 133 7.91 -5.88 18.05
C ASP A 133 8.05 -4.68 19.01
N GLU A 134 7.87 -3.48 18.48
CA GLU A 134 7.94 -2.24 19.26
C GLU A 134 6.73 -1.35 19.00
#